data_144712adaf11fe2db95efa54625da4e4
#
_entry.id   144712adaf11fe2db95efa54625da4e4
#
_cell.length_a   1.000
_cell.length_b   1.000
_cell.length_c   1.000
_cell.angle_alpha   90.00
_cell.angle_beta   90.00
_cell.angle_gamma   90.00
#
_symmetry.space_group_name_H-M   'P 1'
#
loop_
_entity.id
_entity.type
_entity.pdbx_description
1 polymer ?
#
loop_
_entity_poly.entity_id
_entity_poly.type
_entity_poly.pdbx_seq_one_letter_code
_entity_poly.pdbx_strand_id
1 'polypeptide(L)'
;LSMMIYNLVLMCILAVYLVFAAITIKSADIPLILSGMLGLYLLVCAYAAIGLFMSSITSYQVVAAMGTLAVLAVLNLVGDMWQDIDFVRDITYWLAINGRAQEFINGLICSEDVLYFVIVVVLFLFLSIIRLQSRRQRTTWMTTVGKYGSVIVIAMLLGYLTSRPKLMCFYDTTATKQRTLTPNSQNIVARMDGGLTMTTFVNILEENYWAGLPRSVNDDLRRFKMYTRFKPEIKMKYVYYYDKAKNPELDKAYPNLSDRERMLKRAEIWNLDSNMFMRPEEVRKIADLRPEGNRFVRLLERDNGEKTFLRIFDDIQRFPFETEISAAFKRLVMELPLVGFVKGHGERDCIREGDRDYNRFAQDKPFRYSLVNQGFDFTEVTLDKPIPEQVDIIVIADMRTPMTVGERANLDAYIARGGNLLIAGEPRRQEFMN
;
A
#
# COMPACT_ATOMS: atom_id res chain seq x y z
N LEU A 1 -16.97 35.06 -2.90
CA LEU A 1 -16.33 35.62 -1.71
C LEU A 1 -17.25 35.53 -0.49
N SER A 2 -18.49 35.98 -0.58
CA SER A 2 -19.48 35.94 0.55
C SER A 2 -19.67 34.52 1.10
N MET A 3 -19.82 33.49 0.25
CA MET A 3 -19.93 32.10 0.69
C MET A 3 -18.65 31.58 1.38
N MET A 4 -17.49 31.96 0.88
CA MET A 4 -16.21 31.57 1.52
C MET A 4 -16.05 32.23 2.88
N ILE A 5 -16.46 33.49 3.03
CA ILE A 5 -16.47 34.19 4.33
C ILE A 5 -17.44 33.51 5.29
N TYR A 6 -18.64 33.15 4.81
CA TYR A 6 -19.61 32.41 5.66
C TYR A 6 -19.03 31.07 6.13
N ASN A 7 -18.41 30.31 5.24
CA ASN A 7 -17.74 29.07 5.61
C ASN A 7 -16.60 29.30 6.61
N LEU A 8 -15.86 30.40 6.48
CA LEU A 8 -14.81 30.76 7.43
C LEU A 8 -15.41 31.06 8.82
N VAL A 9 -16.54 31.76 8.88
CA VAL A 9 -17.25 32.02 10.17
C VAL A 9 -17.68 30.71 10.82
N LEU A 10 -18.21 29.75 10.05
CA LEU A 10 -18.53 28.40 10.57
C LEU A 10 -17.29 27.69 11.11
N MET A 11 -16.16 27.80 10.43
CA MET A 11 -14.88 27.23 10.88
C MET A 11 -14.39 27.93 12.18
N CYS A 12 -14.59 29.23 12.32
CA CYS A 12 -14.26 29.94 13.56
C CYS A 12 -15.11 29.44 14.77
N ILE A 13 -16.39 29.14 14.53
CA ILE A 13 -17.24 28.54 15.56
C ILE A 13 -16.73 27.16 15.96
N LEU A 14 -16.38 26.32 14.95
CA LEU A 14 -15.76 25.01 15.18
C LEU A 14 -14.44 25.14 15.96
N ALA A 15 -13.61 26.15 15.65
CA ALA A 15 -12.37 26.41 16.35
C ALA A 15 -12.56 26.70 17.83
N VAL A 16 -13.67 27.40 18.22
CA VAL A 16 -14.00 27.62 19.63
C VAL A 16 -14.27 26.30 20.36
N TYR A 17 -15.02 25.37 19.72
CA TYR A 17 -15.23 24.04 20.29
C TYR A 17 -13.91 23.27 20.43
N LEU A 18 -12.98 23.41 19.47
CA LEU A 18 -11.68 22.74 19.52
C LEU A 18 -10.79 23.30 20.64
N VAL A 19 -10.82 24.62 20.87
CA VAL A 19 -10.11 25.22 22.01
C VAL A 19 -10.64 24.65 23.31
N PHE A 20 -11.95 24.54 23.47
CA PHE A 20 -12.55 23.90 24.63
C PHE A 20 -12.15 22.44 24.79
N ALA A 21 -12.19 21.68 23.70
CA ALA A 21 -11.76 20.28 23.69
C ALA A 21 -10.26 20.13 24.03
N ALA A 22 -9.39 20.99 23.49
CA ALA A 22 -7.96 21.01 23.77
C ALA A 22 -7.64 21.32 25.25
N ILE A 23 -8.45 22.14 25.91
CA ILE A 23 -8.30 22.42 27.35
C ILE A 23 -8.77 21.24 28.18
N THR A 24 -9.80 20.52 27.71
CA THR A 24 -10.45 19.44 28.48
C THR A 24 -9.75 18.10 28.28
N ILE A 25 -9.23 17.85 27.08
CA ILE A 25 -8.57 16.57 26.71
C ILE A 25 -7.08 16.66 27.03
N LYS A 26 -6.60 15.76 27.88
CA LYS A 26 -5.19 15.66 28.22
C LYS A 26 -4.42 15.14 26.98
N SER A 27 -3.40 15.89 26.54
CA SER A 27 -2.53 15.53 25.41
C SER A 27 -3.25 15.49 24.04
N ALA A 28 -4.13 16.46 23.75
CA ALA A 28 -4.75 16.60 22.43
C ALA A 28 -3.70 16.91 21.35
N ASP A 29 -3.74 16.18 20.21
CA ASP A 29 -2.88 16.43 19.06
C ASP A 29 -3.43 17.60 18.23
N ILE A 30 -3.04 18.82 18.61
CA ILE A 30 -3.52 20.06 17.98
C ILE A 30 -3.16 20.12 16.48
N PRO A 31 -1.93 19.80 16.04
CA PRO A 31 -1.59 19.80 14.62
C PRO A 31 -2.47 18.86 13.79
N LEU A 32 -2.78 17.67 14.30
CA LEU A 32 -3.69 16.72 13.67
C LEU A 32 -5.07 17.31 13.47
N ILE A 33 -5.62 17.91 14.53
CA ILE A 33 -6.95 18.53 14.52
C ILE A 33 -7.00 19.69 13.51
N LEU A 34 -5.98 20.55 13.50
CA LEU A 34 -5.87 21.66 12.55
C LEU A 34 -5.77 21.19 11.09
N SER A 35 -5.07 20.08 10.83
CA SER A 35 -5.04 19.45 9.53
C SER A 35 -6.44 19.02 9.07
N GLY A 36 -7.19 18.32 9.94
CA GLY A 36 -8.56 17.93 9.65
C GLY A 36 -9.50 19.12 9.39
N MET A 37 -9.36 20.22 10.16
CA MET A 37 -10.09 21.46 9.91
C MET A 37 -9.77 22.08 8.55
N LEU A 38 -8.49 22.09 8.15
CA LEU A 38 -8.08 22.60 6.85
C LEU A 38 -8.74 21.79 5.73
N GLY A 39 -8.70 20.46 5.82
CA GLY A 39 -9.34 19.56 4.85
C GLY A 39 -10.85 19.78 4.75
N LEU A 40 -11.53 19.93 5.88
CA LEU A 40 -12.96 20.22 5.93
C LEU A 40 -13.26 21.58 5.29
N TYR A 41 -12.48 22.61 5.60
CA TYR A 41 -12.65 23.94 5.01
C TYR A 41 -12.52 23.92 3.50
N LEU A 42 -11.48 23.27 2.96
CA LEU A 42 -11.25 23.12 1.54
C LEU A 42 -12.39 22.36 0.85
N LEU A 43 -12.86 21.28 1.46
CA LEU A 43 -14.00 20.50 0.97
C LEU A 43 -15.27 21.32 0.89
N VAL A 44 -15.61 22.06 1.96
CA VAL A 44 -16.81 22.91 2.00
C VAL A 44 -16.70 24.04 0.97
N CYS A 45 -15.52 24.64 0.76
CA CYS A 45 -15.29 25.63 -0.28
C CYS A 45 -15.52 25.05 -1.68
N ALA A 46 -15.07 23.82 -1.95
CA ALA A 46 -15.30 23.15 -3.23
C ALA A 46 -16.81 22.89 -3.45
N TYR A 47 -17.51 22.38 -2.43
CA TYR A 47 -18.96 22.17 -2.50
C TYR A 47 -19.73 23.47 -2.71
N ALA A 48 -19.33 24.55 -2.04
CA ALA A 48 -19.91 25.88 -2.23
C ALA A 48 -19.70 26.42 -3.65
N ALA A 49 -18.51 26.21 -4.24
CA ALA A 49 -18.22 26.62 -5.63
C ALA A 49 -19.08 25.85 -6.65
N ILE A 50 -19.23 24.53 -6.46
CA ILE A 50 -20.12 23.69 -7.29
C ILE A 50 -21.58 24.16 -7.16
N GLY A 51 -22.07 24.40 -5.94
CA GLY A 51 -23.42 24.90 -5.69
C GLY A 51 -23.67 26.28 -6.32
N LEU A 52 -22.68 27.19 -6.28
CA LEU A 52 -22.74 28.49 -6.93
C LEU A 52 -22.86 28.35 -8.46
N PHE A 53 -22.10 27.44 -9.06
CA PHE A 53 -22.19 27.14 -10.49
C PHE A 53 -23.59 26.63 -10.87
N MET A 54 -24.10 25.64 -10.13
CA MET A 54 -25.43 25.09 -10.38
C MET A 54 -26.54 26.16 -10.21
N SER A 55 -26.41 27.03 -9.23
CA SER A 55 -27.30 28.18 -9.04
C SER A 55 -27.20 29.20 -10.21
N SER A 56 -26.06 29.29 -10.89
CA SER A 56 -25.90 30.16 -12.07
C SER A 56 -26.61 29.62 -13.34
N ILE A 57 -26.81 28.29 -13.42
CA ILE A 57 -27.45 27.61 -14.54
C ILE A 57 -28.98 27.79 -14.53
N THR A 58 -29.60 27.67 -13.35
CA THR A 58 -31.06 27.67 -13.19
C THR A 58 -31.54 28.82 -12.27
N SER A 59 -32.76 29.25 -12.45
CA SER A 59 -33.41 30.22 -11.56
C SER A 59 -34.17 29.56 -10.40
N TYR A 60 -34.35 28.24 -10.44
CA TYR A 60 -35.11 27.49 -9.43
C TYR A 60 -34.15 26.91 -8.37
N GLN A 61 -34.33 27.34 -7.12
CA GLN A 61 -33.45 26.90 -6.01
C GLN A 61 -33.40 25.38 -5.81
N VAL A 62 -34.59 24.74 -5.89
CA VAL A 62 -34.68 23.27 -5.73
C VAL A 62 -33.90 22.55 -6.82
N VAL A 63 -34.00 22.99 -8.08
CA VAL A 63 -33.28 22.41 -9.22
C VAL A 63 -31.77 22.62 -9.06
N ALA A 64 -31.35 23.80 -8.59
CA ALA A 64 -29.93 24.06 -8.28
C ALA A 64 -29.40 23.13 -7.19
N ALA A 65 -30.15 22.92 -6.12
CA ALA A 65 -29.77 22.03 -5.03
C ALA A 65 -29.68 20.57 -5.48
N MET A 66 -30.69 20.08 -6.23
CA MET A 66 -30.67 18.71 -6.78
C MET A 66 -29.51 18.53 -7.78
N GLY A 67 -29.25 19.52 -8.63
CA GLY A 67 -28.13 19.48 -9.56
C GLY A 67 -26.78 19.47 -8.84
N THR A 68 -26.64 20.24 -7.77
CA THR A 68 -25.45 20.22 -6.92
C THR A 68 -25.23 18.82 -6.33
N LEU A 69 -26.30 18.24 -5.74
CA LEU A 69 -26.24 16.90 -5.17
C LEU A 69 -25.84 15.84 -6.22
N ALA A 70 -26.41 15.94 -7.43
CA ALA A 70 -26.08 15.03 -8.53
C ALA A 70 -24.59 15.13 -8.95
N VAL A 71 -24.05 16.35 -9.08
CA VAL A 71 -22.63 16.56 -9.40
C VAL A 71 -21.74 16.02 -8.29
N LEU A 72 -22.08 16.27 -7.02
CA LEU A 72 -21.33 15.74 -5.89
C LEU A 72 -21.39 14.22 -5.82
N ALA A 73 -22.55 13.61 -6.10
CA ALA A 73 -22.67 12.16 -6.17
C ALA A 73 -21.76 11.56 -7.27
N VAL A 74 -21.75 12.16 -8.45
CA VAL A 74 -20.84 11.74 -9.54
C VAL A 74 -19.38 11.85 -9.11
N LEU A 75 -18.95 12.98 -8.53
CA LEU A 75 -17.56 13.17 -8.08
C LEU A 75 -17.15 12.23 -6.92
N ASN A 76 -18.11 11.74 -6.14
CA ASN A 76 -17.83 10.75 -5.11
C ASN A 76 -17.75 9.32 -5.65
N LEU A 77 -18.54 8.99 -6.68
CA LEU A 77 -18.63 7.62 -7.21
C LEU A 77 -17.68 7.36 -8.38
N VAL A 78 -17.26 8.43 -9.08
CA VAL A 78 -16.46 8.30 -10.31
C VAL A 78 -15.12 7.60 -10.09
N GLY A 79 -14.55 7.70 -8.88
CA GLY A 79 -13.29 7.05 -8.53
C GLY A 79 -13.32 5.52 -8.59
N ASP A 80 -14.49 4.92 -8.50
CA ASP A 80 -14.68 3.47 -8.50
C ASP A 80 -15.16 2.93 -9.86
N MET A 81 -15.39 3.83 -10.84
CA MET A 81 -15.89 3.46 -12.16
C MET A 81 -14.74 3.17 -13.13
N TRP A 82 -14.94 2.17 -14.01
CA TRP A 82 -14.00 1.80 -15.10
C TRP A 82 -12.55 1.56 -14.63
N GLN A 83 -12.38 0.87 -13.52
CA GLN A 83 -11.09 0.56 -12.92
C GLN A 83 -10.22 -0.41 -13.75
N ASP A 84 -10.81 -1.11 -14.70
CA ASP A 84 -10.22 -2.09 -15.61
C ASP A 84 -9.41 -1.45 -16.75
N ILE A 85 -9.63 -0.15 -17.04
CA ILE A 85 -8.91 0.58 -18.09
C ILE A 85 -7.92 1.56 -17.44
N ASP A 86 -6.63 1.30 -17.53
CA ASP A 86 -5.56 2.04 -16.83
C ASP A 86 -5.66 3.56 -17.01
N PHE A 87 -5.80 4.03 -18.26
CA PHE A 87 -5.91 5.47 -18.54
C PHE A 87 -7.17 6.10 -17.96
N VAL A 88 -8.30 5.40 -18.00
CA VAL A 88 -9.58 5.89 -17.45
C VAL A 88 -9.51 5.90 -15.93
N ARG A 89 -8.93 4.86 -15.33
CA ARG A 89 -8.71 4.78 -13.89
C ARG A 89 -7.91 5.96 -13.37
N ASP A 90 -6.83 6.36 -14.04
CA ASP A 90 -6.01 7.51 -13.63
C ASP A 90 -6.82 8.82 -13.66
N ILE A 91 -7.65 9.03 -14.67
CA ILE A 91 -8.52 10.20 -14.78
C ILE A 91 -9.61 10.18 -13.71
N THR A 92 -10.32 9.06 -13.56
CA THR A 92 -11.42 8.94 -12.59
C THR A 92 -10.93 9.05 -11.16
N TYR A 93 -9.76 8.50 -10.84
CA TYR A 93 -9.11 8.67 -9.54
C TYR A 93 -8.78 10.14 -9.26
N TRP A 94 -8.27 10.87 -10.27
CA TRP A 94 -7.98 12.30 -10.10
C TRP A 94 -9.25 13.14 -9.94
N LEU A 95 -10.33 12.83 -10.67
CA LEU A 95 -11.61 13.53 -10.56
C LEU A 95 -12.33 13.26 -9.24
N ALA A 96 -12.10 12.11 -8.60
CA ALA A 96 -12.77 11.72 -7.38
C ALA A 96 -12.42 12.67 -6.23
N ILE A 97 -13.46 13.21 -5.58
CA ILE A 97 -13.31 14.03 -4.37
C ILE A 97 -13.22 13.16 -3.11
N ASN A 98 -13.70 11.92 -3.23
CA ASN A 98 -13.72 10.95 -2.14
C ASN A 98 -12.29 10.57 -1.71
N GLY A 99 -12.08 10.51 -0.39
CA GLY A 99 -10.80 10.12 0.21
C GLY A 99 -9.78 11.25 0.37
N ARG A 100 -9.84 12.33 -0.42
CA ARG A 100 -8.87 13.44 -0.31
C ARG A 100 -8.97 14.19 0.99
N ALA A 101 -10.19 14.52 1.43
CA ALA A 101 -10.42 15.14 2.76
C ALA A 101 -10.01 14.20 3.90
N GLN A 102 -10.10 12.88 3.70
CA GLN A 102 -9.71 11.89 4.69
C GLN A 102 -8.21 11.91 5.01
N GLU A 103 -7.36 12.22 4.03
CA GLU A 103 -5.90 12.36 4.26
C GLU A 103 -5.62 13.49 5.28
N PHE A 104 -6.30 14.61 5.18
CA PHE A 104 -6.17 15.70 6.17
C PHE A 104 -6.67 15.30 7.56
N ILE A 105 -7.79 14.58 7.63
CA ILE A 105 -8.33 14.06 8.91
C ILE A 105 -7.34 13.08 9.54
N ASN A 106 -6.67 12.28 8.71
CA ASN A 106 -5.62 11.36 9.13
C ASN A 106 -4.30 12.06 9.51
N GLY A 107 -4.21 13.38 9.36
CA GLY A 107 -3.05 14.16 9.75
C GLY A 107 -1.98 14.32 8.67
N LEU A 108 -2.31 14.05 7.41
CA LEU A 108 -1.39 14.21 6.31
C LEU A 108 -1.83 15.35 5.39
N ILE A 109 -1.00 16.37 5.26
CA ILE A 109 -1.20 17.48 4.31
C ILE A 109 -0.33 17.22 3.10
N CYS A 110 -0.95 16.91 1.94
CA CYS A 110 -0.26 16.77 0.67
C CYS A 110 -0.55 17.98 -0.24
N SER A 111 0.48 18.47 -0.94
CA SER A 111 0.30 19.55 -1.92
C SER A 111 -0.67 19.17 -3.04
N GLU A 112 -0.68 17.89 -3.45
CA GLU A 112 -1.62 17.34 -4.44
C GLU A 112 -3.07 17.59 -4.01
N ASP A 113 -3.42 17.27 -2.76
CA ASP A 113 -4.80 17.35 -2.26
C ASP A 113 -5.24 18.81 -2.03
N VAL A 114 -4.33 19.65 -1.50
CA VAL A 114 -4.59 21.11 -1.37
C VAL A 114 -4.85 21.73 -2.74
N LEU A 115 -3.95 21.48 -3.70
CA LEU A 115 -4.07 22.04 -5.05
C LEU A 115 -5.29 21.50 -5.79
N TYR A 116 -5.66 20.25 -5.58
CA TYR A 116 -6.89 19.69 -6.12
C TYR A 116 -8.11 20.52 -5.70
N PHE A 117 -8.30 20.75 -4.40
CA PHE A 117 -9.43 21.56 -3.92
C PHE A 117 -9.40 22.98 -4.46
N VAL A 118 -8.21 23.60 -4.52
CA VAL A 118 -8.04 24.95 -5.11
C VAL A 118 -8.43 24.94 -6.58
N ILE A 119 -7.96 23.96 -7.37
CA ILE A 119 -8.28 23.84 -8.80
C ILE A 119 -9.79 23.65 -8.99
N VAL A 120 -10.45 22.79 -8.19
CA VAL A 120 -11.90 22.59 -8.27
C VAL A 120 -12.65 23.88 -7.94
N VAL A 121 -12.29 24.59 -6.88
CA VAL A 121 -12.90 25.87 -6.54
C VAL A 121 -12.76 26.87 -7.69
N VAL A 122 -11.54 27.06 -8.19
CA VAL A 122 -11.24 27.99 -9.27
C VAL A 122 -11.97 27.60 -10.55
N LEU A 123 -11.98 26.32 -10.91
CA LEU A 123 -12.73 25.79 -12.08
C LEU A 123 -14.20 26.19 -12.03
N PHE A 124 -14.91 25.86 -10.94
CA PHE A 124 -16.34 26.12 -10.83
C PHE A 124 -16.68 27.61 -10.72
N LEU A 125 -15.80 28.42 -10.14
CA LEU A 125 -15.93 29.87 -10.17
C LEU A 125 -15.77 30.44 -11.59
N PHE A 126 -14.78 29.99 -12.36
CA PHE A 126 -14.63 30.41 -13.76
C PHE A 126 -15.81 29.96 -14.62
N LEU A 127 -16.31 28.73 -14.46
CA LEU A 127 -17.50 28.27 -15.15
C LEU A 127 -18.72 29.14 -14.81
N SER A 128 -18.87 29.56 -13.55
CA SER A 128 -19.93 30.47 -13.10
C SER A 128 -19.81 31.85 -13.78
N ILE A 129 -18.59 32.40 -13.85
CA ILE A 129 -18.32 33.69 -14.51
C ILE A 129 -18.66 33.60 -16.01
N ILE A 130 -18.21 32.56 -16.71
CA ILE A 130 -18.52 32.35 -18.14
C ILE A 130 -20.04 32.26 -18.34
N ARG A 131 -20.75 31.56 -17.45
CA ARG A 131 -22.21 31.44 -17.53
C ARG A 131 -22.90 32.81 -17.40
N LEU A 132 -22.49 33.62 -16.43
CA LEU A 132 -23.05 34.95 -16.20
C LEU A 132 -22.73 35.92 -17.38
N GLN A 133 -21.50 35.83 -17.92
CA GLN A 133 -21.12 36.62 -19.10
C GLN A 133 -21.92 36.24 -20.35
N SER A 134 -22.12 34.93 -20.59
CA SER A 134 -22.89 34.43 -21.74
C SER A 134 -24.38 34.86 -21.69
N ARG A 135 -24.93 35.14 -20.49
CA ARG A 135 -26.28 35.70 -20.35
C ARG A 135 -26.37 37.19 -20.68
N ARG A 136 -25.26 37.92 -20.52
CA ARG A 136 -25.20 39.38 -20.74
C ARG A 136 -24.80 39.77 -22.15
N GLN A 137 -24.01 38.93 -22.83
CA GLN A 137 -23.46 39.20 -24.16
C GLN A 137 -23.97 38.15 -25.14
N ARG A 138 -24.43 38.58 -26.33
CA ARG A 138 -24.74 37.65 -27.43
C ARG A 138 -23.44 37.07 -27.97
N THR A 139 -23.08 35.89 -27.51
CA THR A 139 -21.95 35.14 -28.05
C THR A 139 -22.44 33.97 -28.90
N THR A 140 -21.66 33.60 -29.92
CA THR A 140 -21.96 32.42 -30.70
C THR A 140 -21.82 31.14 -29.85
N TRP A 141 -22.62 30.13 -30.19
CA TRP A 141 -22.55 28.84 -29.45
C TRP A 141 -21.13 28.25 -29.42
N MET A 142 -20.41 28.31 -30.58
CA MET A 142 -19.03 27.80 -30.67
C MET A 142 -18.06 28.51 -29.72
N THR A 143 -18.11 29.83 -29.59
CA THR A 143 -17.22 30.58 -28.67
C THR A 143 -17.54 30.28 -27.23
N THR A 144 -18.80 30.05 -26.90
CA THR A 144 -19.20 29.69 -25.54
C THR A 144 -18.72 28.29 -25.18
N VAL A 145 -18.94 27.29 -26.03
CA VAL A 145 -18.42 25.92 -25.83
C VAL A 145 -16.89 25.91 -25.78
N GLY A 146 -16.22 26.68 -26.63
CA GLY A 146 -14.77 26.81 -26.62
C GLY A 146 -14.23 27.35 -25.28
N LYS A 147 -14.90 28.38 -24.69
CA LYS A 147 -14.53 28.92 -23.36
C LYS A 147 -14.69 27.89 -22.23
N TYR A 148 -15.82 27.15 -22.22
CA TYR A 148 -16.00 26.07 -21.23
C TYR A 148 -14.95 24.96 -21.39
N GLY A 149 -14.74 24.51 -22.63
CA GLY A 149 -13.76 23.48 -22.95
C GLY A 149 -12.35 23.88 -22.55
N SER A 150 -11.93 25.11 -22.86
CA SER A 150 -10.57 25.57 -22.51
C SER A 150 -10.33 25.60 -20.99
N VAL A 151 -11.29 26.08 -20.21
CA VAL A 151 -11.18 26.11 -18.72
C VAL A 151 -11.10 24.71 -18.15
N ILE A 152 -11.91 23.77 -18.64
CA ILE A 152 -11.87 22.37 -18.21
C ILE A 152 -10.51 21.72 -18.56
N VAL A 153 -10.04 21.90 -19.80
CA VAL A 153 -8.74 21.35 -20.24
C VAL A 153 -7.59 21.91 -19.42
N ILE A 154 -7.59 23.23 -19.14
CA ILE A 154 -6.56 23.85 -18.30
C ILE A 154 -6.60 23.26 -16.89
N ALA A 155 -7.79 23.11 -16.29
CA ALA A 155 -7.93 22.52 -14.96
C ALA A 155 -7.43 21.06 -14.94
N MET A 156 -7.74 20.26 -15.97
CA MET A 156 -7.23 18.88 -16.08
C MET A 156 -5.71 18.84 -16.25
N LEU A 157 -5.13 19.73 -17.05
CA LEU A 157 -3.67 19.82 -17.21
C LEU A 157 -2.98 20.21 -15.91
N LEU A 158 -3.51 21.21 -15.20
CA LEU A 158 -2.99 21.62 -13.89
C LEU A 158 -3.08 20.47 -12.88
N GLY A 159 -4.22 19.77 -12.83
CA GLY A 159 -4.39 18.61 -11.98
C GLY A 159 -3.40 17.49 -12.30
N TYR A 160 -3.21 17.19 -13.57
CA TYR A 160 -2.22 16.21 -14.00
C TYR A 160 -0.78 16.59 -13.59
N LEU A 161 -0.41 17.86 -13.75
CA LEU A 161 0.92 18.34 -13.36
C LEU A 161 1.12 18.28 -11.84
N THR A 162 0.13 18.70 -11.06
CA THR A 162 0.22 18.75 -9.59
C THR A 162 0.19 17.35 -8.95
N SER A 163 -0.33 16.35 -9.65
CA SER A 163 -0.33 14.94 -9.21
C SER A 163 0.98 14.20 -9.52
N ARG A 164 1.98 14.87 -10.13
CA ARG A 164 3.26 14.20 -10.40
C ARG A 164 4.06 13.99 -9.12
N PRO A 165 4.49 12.74 -8.82
CA PRO A 165 5.19 12.43 -7.57
C PRO A 165 6.42 13.30 -7.29
N LYS A 166 7.15 13.71 -8.36
CA LYS A 166 8.33 14.59 -8.25
C LYS A 166 8.03 16.01 -7.77
N LEU A 167 6.78 16.47 -7.91
CA LEU A 167 6.34 17.82 -7.49
C LEU A 167 5.55 17.78 -6.17
N MET A 168 5.37 16.59 -5.61
CA MET A 168 4.57 16.38 -4.42
C MET A 168 5.37 16.74 -3.17
N CYS A 169 4.82 17.67 -2.38
CA CYS A 169 5.28 17.98 -1.04
C CYS A 169 4.24 17.44 -0.04
N PHE A 170 4.70 16.96 1.09
CA PHE A 170 3.81 16.46 2.14
C PHE A 170 4.32 16.84 3.53
N TYR A 171 3.40 16.98 4.45
CA TYR A 171 3.67 17.27 5.84
C TYR A 171 2.80 16.40 6.75
N ASP A 172 3.44 15.58 7.56
CA ASP A 172 2.78 14.75 8.56
C ASP A 172 2.60 15.55 9.85
N THR A 173 1.35 15.82 10.21
CA THR A 173 0.97 16.59 11.39
C THR A 173 0.81 15.71 12.63
N THR A 174 0.80 14.38 12.50
CA THR A 174 0.64 13.47 13.64
C THR A 174 1.83 13.59 14.60
N ALA A 175 1.58 13.52 15.90
CA ALA A 175 2.64 13.60 16.92
C ALA A 175 3.71 12.51 16.77
N THR A 176 3.32 11.31 16.36
CA THR A 176 4.19 10.13 16.20
C THR A 176 4.65 9.90 14.77
N LYS A 177 4.33 10.80 13.83
CA LYS A 177 4.69 10.71 12.40
C LYS A 177 4.24 9.40 11.73
N GLN A 178 3.03 8.93 12.08
CA GLN A 178 2.48 7.66 11.59
C GLN A 178 2.07 7.67 10.10
N ARG A 179 2.05 8.83 9.46
CA ARG A 179 1.65 8.99 8.05
C ARG A 179 2.84 9.19 7.11
N THR A 180 4.05 9.04 7.64
CA THR A 180 5.30 9.04 6.87
C THR A 180 6.15 7.83 7.23
N LEU A 181 7.08 7.47 6.38
CA LEU A 181 8.02 6.38 6.65
C LEU A 181 8.89 6.70 7.86
N THR A 182 9.21 5.69 8.65
CA THR A 182 10.22 5.81 9.71
C THR A 182 11.59 6.20 9.15
N PRO A 183 12.47 6.85 9.92
CA PRO A 183 13.81 7.23 9.45
C PRO A 183 14.61 6.04 8.89
N ASN A 184 14.45 4.85 9.46
CA ASN A 184 15.10 3.63 8.96
C ASN A 184 14.59 3.27 7.55
N SER A 185 13.28 3.26 7.35
CA SER A 185 12.67 2.99 6.04
C SER A 185 13.04 4.04 5.00
N GLN A 186 13.09 5.31 5.38
CA GLN A 186 13.56 6.40 4.51
C GLN A 186 15.01 6.16 4.07
N ASN A 187 15.89 5.75 4.98
CA ASN A 187 17.29 5.44 4.67
C ASN A 187 17.41 4.26 3.70
N ILE A 188 16.62 3.20 3.89
CA ILE A 188 16.60 2.05 2.97
C ILE A 188 16.16 2.49 1.58
N VAL A 189 15.07 3.27 1.48
CA VAL A 189 14.56 3.78 0.20
C VAL A 189 15.57 4.71 -0.48
N ALA A 190 16.26 5.55 0.29
CA ALA A 190 17.28 6.48 -0.23
C ALA A 190 18.51 5.77 -0.82
N ARG A 191 18.84 4.55 -0.34
CA ARG A 191 19.93 3.72 -0.89
C ARG A 191 19.56 3.02 -2.19
N MET A 192 18.29 3.04 -2.58
CA MET A 192 17.80 2.38 -3.78
C MET A 192 18.00 3.28 -5.00
N ASP A 193 19.15 3.19 -5.66
CA ASP A 193 19.42 3.87 -6.91
C ASP A 193 18.63 3.25 -8.07
N GLY A 194 18.21 4.08 -9.05
CA GLY A 194 17.44 3.65 -10.22
C GLY A 194 15.96 3.40 -9.93
N GLY A 195 15.25 2.83 -10.88
CA GLY A 195 13.85 2.49 -10.78
C GLY A 195 13.59 1.16 -10.07
N LEU A 196 12.37 1.03 -9.55
CA LEU A 196 11.83 -0.20 -8.99
C LEU A 196 10.51 -0.53 -9.67
N THR A 197 10.39 -1.73 -10.24
CA THR A 197 9.11 -2.25 -10.73
C THR A 197 8.56 -3.24 -9.71
N MET A 198 7.35 -2.97 -9.23
CA MET A 198 6.59 -3.85 -8.35
C MET A 198 5.49 -4.52 -9.18
N THR A 199 5.68 -5.80 -9.53
CA THR A 199 4.70 -6.57 -10.28
C THR A 199 3.87 -7.42 -9.33
N THR A 200 2.59 -7.09 -9.20
CA THR A 200 1.61 -7.84 -8.40
C THR A 200 1.05 -8.98 -9.25
N PHE A 201 1.26 -10.20 -8.82
CA PHE A 201 0.72 -11.41 -9.46
C PHE A 201 -0.60 -11.80 -8.79
N VAL A 202 -1.67 -11.79 -9.56
CA VAL A 202 -3.04 -12.04 -9.10
C VAL A 202 -3.53 -13.36 -9.69
N ASN A 203 -3.45 -14.42 -8.90
CA ASN A 203 -3.99 -15.72 -9.29
C ASN A 203 -5.48 -15.78 -8.92
N ILE A 204 -6.37 -15.85 -9.91
CA ILE A 204 -7.80 -15.87 -9.65
C ILE A 204 -8.28 -17.13 -8.91
N LEU A 205 -7.49 -18.20 -8.88
CA LEU A 205 -7.82 -19.45 -8.17
C LEU A 205 -7.37 -19.45 -6.71
N GLU A 206 -6.56 -18.46 -6.29
CA GLU A 206 -6.06 -18.31 -4.93
C GLU A 206 -7.09 -17.62 -4.02
N GLU A 207 -6.95 -17.75 -2.70
CA GLU A 207 -7.90 -17.21 -1.71
C GLU A 207 -7.95 -15.68 -1.70
N ASN A 208 -6.82 -15.01 -1.88
CA ASN A 208 -6.68 -13.55 -1.75
C ASN A 208 -6.74 -12.81 -3.11
N TYR A 209 -7.16 -13.46 -4.18
CA TYR A 209 -7.24 -12.89 -5.53
C TYR A 209 -7.95 -11.54 -5.59
N TRP A 210 -8.98 -11.35 -4.75
CA TRP A 210 -9.81 -10.15 -4.69
C TRP A 210 -9.00 -8.88 -4.39
N ALA A 211 -7.86 -9.01 -3.69
CA ALA A 211 -7.01 -7.91 -3.27
C ALA A 211 -6.29 -7.20 -4.44
N GLY A 212 -6.17 -7.86 -5.59
CA GLY A 212 -5.52 -7.30 -6.78
C GLY A 212 -6.44 -7.20 -7.99
N LEU A 213 -7.73 -7.50 -7.88
CA LEU A 213 -8.66 -7.31 -9.00
C LEU A 213 -8.71 -5.84 -9.45
N PRO A 214 -9.07 -5.54 -10.71
CA PRO A 214 -9.05 -4.18 -11.25
C PRO A 214 -9.69 -3.13 -10.34
N ARG A 215 -10.83 -3.45 -9.73
CA ARG A 215 -11.53 -2.56 -8.77
C ARG A 215 -10.79 -2.31 -7.46
N SER A 216 -9.85 -3.17 -7.10
CA SER A 216 -9.04 -3.05 -5.87
C SER A 216 -7.70 -2.37 -6.11
N VAL A 217 -7.34 -2.07 -7.36
CA VAL A 217 -6.04 -1.50 -7.73
C VAL A 217 -5.80 -0.15 -7.06
N ASN A 218 -6.81 0.75 -7.03
CA ASN A 218 -6.66 2.05 -6.39
C ASN A 218 -6.41 1.94 -4.88
N ASP A 219 -7.05 0.99 -4.20
CA ASP A 219 -6.82 0.73 -2.79
C ASP A 219 -5.41 0.18 -2.56
N ASP A 220 -4.96 -0.67 -3.47
CA ASP A 220 -3.61 -1.22 -3.41
C ASP A 220 -2.54 -0.14 -3.67
N LEU A 221 -2.72 0.72 -4.66
CA LEU A 221 -1.84 1.87 -4.92
C LEU A 221 -1.75 2.79 -3.69
N ARG A 222 -2.87 3.02 -2.99
CA ARG A 222 -2.89 3.84 -1.76
C ARG A 222 -2.03 3.26 -0.65
N ARG A 223 -1.94 1.92 -0.50
CA ARG A 223 -1.08 1.27 0.51
C ARG A 223 0.40 1.60 0.31
N PHE A 224 0.83 1.73 -0.94
CA PHE A 224 2.22 2.05 -1.28
C PHE A 224 2.49 3.55 -1.46
N LYS A 225 1.47 4.42 -1.28
CA LYS A 225 1.61 5.87 -1.47
C LYS A 225 2.70 6.48 -0.58
N MET A 226 2.89 5.95 0.64
CA MET A 226 3.98 6.37 1.52
C MET A 226 5.35 6.16 0.86
N TYR A 227 5.57 5.02 0.20
CA TYR A 227 6.84 4.71 -0.45
C TYR A 227 7.03 5.49 -1.75
N THR A 228 5.98 5.60 -2.57
CA THR A 228 6.06 6.36 -3.84
C THR A 228 6.28 7.85 -3.64
N ARG A 229 5.94 8.41 -2.47
CA ARG A 229 6.29 9.78 -2.08
C ARG A 229 7.80 9.97 -1.92
N PHE A 230 8.50 9.00 -1.33
CA PHE A 230 9.96 9.03 -1.16
C PHE A 230 10.72 8.55 -2.39
N LYS A 231 10.11 7.64 -3.16
CA LYS A 231 10.68 7.06 -4.38
C LYS A 231 9.68 7.08 -5.52
N PRO A 232 9.57 8.22 -6.23
CA PRO A 232 8.64 8.38 -7.35
C PRO A 232 8.88 7.43 -8.53
N GLU A 233 10.07 6.81 -8.59
CA GLU A 233 10.47 5.85 -9.62
C GLU A 233 9.88 4.44 -9.41
N ILE A 234 9.15 4.21 -8.32
CA ILE A 234 8.41 2.95 -8.12
C ILE A 234 7.26 2.87 -9.11
N LYS A 235 7.30 1.85 -9.97
CA LYS A 235 6.24 1.53 -10.93
C LYS A 235 5.48 0.30 -10.46
N MET A 236 4.16 0.41 -10.36
CA MET A 236 3.31 -0.71 -9.98
C MET A 236 2.65 -1.30 -11.22
N LYS A 237 2.71 -2.62 -11.37
CA LYS A 237 2.10 -3.39 -12.47
C LYS A 237 1.29 -4.55 -11.90
N TYR A 238 0.29 -5.00 -12.65
CA TYR A 238 -0.56 -6.12 -12.28
C TYR A 238 -0.55 -7.16 -13.38
N VAL A 239 -0.35 -8.42 -13.02
CA VAL A 239 -0.38 -9.58 -13.90
C VAL A 239 -1.47 -10.51 -13.41
N TYR A 240 -2.50 -10.68 -14.20
CA TYR A 240 -3.63 -11.55 -13.91
C TYR A 240 -3.38 -12.90 -14.56
N TYR A 241 -3.55 -13.98 -13.79
CA TYR A 241 -3.32 -15.33 -14.29
C TYR A 241 -4.17 -16.35 -13.54
N TYR A 242 -4.13 -17.59 -13.98
CA TYR A 242 -4.67 -18.73 -13.26
C TYR A 242 -3.63 -19.86 -13.25
N ASP A 243 -3.41 -20.43 -12.09
CA ASP A 243 -2.63 -21.66 -11.90
C ASP A 243 -3.09 -22.31 -10.58
N LYS A 244 -2.86 -23.61 -10.43
CA LYS A 244 -3.25 -24.33 -9.24
C LYS A 244 -2.64 -23.69 -7.98
N ALA A 245 -3.49 -23.34 -7.03
CA ALA A 245 -3.13 -22.80 -5.72
C ALA A 245 -3.95 -23.47 -4.62
N LYS A 246 -3.50 -23.34 -3.39
CA LYS A 246 -4.26 -23.84 -2.23
C LYS A 246 -5.50 -22.96 -2.03
N ASN A 247 -6.69 -23.54 -2.23
CA ASN A 247 -7.97 -22.88 -1.97
C ASN A 247 -9.06 -23.91 -1.68
N PRO A 248 -9.18 -24.37 -0.42
CA PRO A 248 -10.13 -25.42 -0.01
C PRO A 248 -11.58 -25.07 -0.32
N GLU A 249 -11.96 -23.78 -0.26
CA GLU A 249 -13.34 -23.36 -0.57
C GLU A 249 -13.64 -23.52 -2.06
N LEU A 250 -12.69 -23.15 -2.93
CA LEU A 250 -12.84 -23.33 -4.36
C LEU A 250 -12.86 -24.81 -4.75
N ASP A 251 -11.99 -25.62 -4.13
CA ASP A 251 -11.91 -27.05 -4.38
C ASP A 251 -13.21 -27.76 -3.98
N LYS A 252 -13.81 -27.33 -2.86
CA LYS A 252 -15.11 -27.84 -2.40
C LYS A 252 -16.27 -27.37 -3.28
N ALA A 253 -16.24 -26.13 -3.75
CA ALA A 253 -17.30 -25.57 -4.58
C ALA A 253 -17.30 -26.16 -6.01
N TYR A 254 -16.12 -26.48 -6.55
CA TYR A 254 -15.97 -26.95 -7.93
C TYR A 254 -15.01 -28.14 -8.04
N PRO A 255 -15.33 -29.29 -7.43
CA PRO A 255 -14.43 -30.44 -7.33
C PRO A 255 -14.09 -31.07 -8.70
N ASN A 256 -15.00 -30.98 -9.67
CA ASN A 256 -14.89 -31.64 -10.96
C ASN A 256 -14.48 -30.72 -12.12
N LEU A 257 -14.27 -29.43 -11.86
CA LEU A 257 -13.87 -28.48 -12.89
C LEU A 257 -12.35 -28.39 -12.98
N SER A 258 -11.85 -28.27 -14.23
CA SER A 258 -10.45 -27.92 -14.50
C SER A 258 -10.14 -26.51 -14.02
N ASP A 259 -8.85 -26.19 -13.83
CA ASP A 259 -8.41 -24.86 -13.41
C ASP A 259 -8.87 -23.75 -14.37
N ARG A 260 -8.90 -24.04 -15.69
CA ARG A 260 -9.46 -23.13 -16.68
C ARG A 260 -10.95 -22.89 -16.51
N GLU A 261 -11.73 -23.93 -16.28
CA GLU A 261 -13.19 -23.80 -16.07
C GLU A 261 -13.50 -23.08 -14.76
N ARG A 262 -12.71 -23.32 -13.70
CA ARG A 262 -12.79 -22.57 -12.43
C ARG A 262 -12.49 -21.10 -12.64
N MET A 263 -11.46 -20.77 -13.43
CA MET A 263 -11.12 -19.39 -13.81
C MET A 263 -12.28 -18.74 -14.53
N LEU A 264 -12.86 -19.39 -15.55
CA LEU A 264 -14.01 -18.86 -16.31
C LEU A 264 -15.21 -18.58 -15.39
N LYS A 265 -15.51 -19.49 -14.46
CA LYS A 265 -16.60 -19.29 -13.49
C LYS A 265 -16.34 -18.11 -12.56
N ARG A 266 -15.13 -17.94 -12.07
CA ARG A 266 -14.79 -16.79 -11.24
C ARG A 266 -14.79 -15.47 -12.02
N ALA A 267 -14.29 -15.46 -13.26
CA ALA A 267 -14.35 -14.29 -14.13
C ALA A 267 -15.80 -13.86 -14.39
N GLU A 268 -16.72 -14.82 -14.65
CA GLU A 268 -18.15 -14.57 -14.80
C GLU A 268 -18.76 -13.92 -13.54
N ILE A 269 -18.50 -14.50 -12.34
CA ILE A 269 -19.00 -13.98 -11.06
C ILE A 269 -18.57 -12.54 -10.82
N TRP A 270 -17.34 -12.19 -11.20
CA TRP A 270 -16.78 -10.89 -10.98
C TRP A 270 -16.96 -9.93 -12.17
N ASN A 271 -17.65 -10.36 -13.23
CA ASN A 271 -17.86 -9.62 -14.48
C ASN A 271 -16.54 -9.13 -15.07
N LEU A 272 -15.55 -10.02 -15.15
CA LEU A 272 -14.21 -9.74 -15.70
C LEU A 272 -14.05 -10.37 -17.08
N ASP A 273 -13.25 -9.76 -17.95
CA ASP A 273 -12.86 -10.37 -19.21
C ASP A 273 -11.93 -11.57 -18.95
N SER A 274 -12.38 -12.76 -19.33
CA SER A 274 -11.57 -13.99 -19.19
C SER A 274 -10.26 -13.96 -19.96
N ASN A 275 -10.14 -13.14 -21.01
CA ASN A 275 -8.93 -13.02 -21.81
C ASN A 275 -7.80 -12.27 -21.09
N MET A 276 -8.11 -11.54 -20.01
CA MET A 276 -7.08 -10.87 -19.21
C MET A 276 -6.19 -11.85 -18.43
N PHE A 277 -6.65 -13.09 -18.23
CA PHE A 277 -5.93 -14.08 -17.41
C PHE A 277 -4.95 -14.89 -18.25
N MET A 278 -3.67 -14.71 -17.97
CA MET A 278 -2.57 -15.48 -18.59
C MET A 278 -2.65 -16.95 -18.20
N ARG A 279 -2.20 -17.82 -19.11
CA ARG A 279 -2.06 -19.25 -18.84
C ARG A 279 -0.84 -19.54 -17.95
N PRO A 280 -0.82 -20.67 -17.25
CA PRO A 280 0.31 -21.06 -16.41
C PRO A 280 1.68 -20.97 -17.12
N GLU A 281 1.77 -21.40 -18.38
CA GLU A 281 3.00 -21.39 -19.16
C GLU A 281 3.46 -19.97 -19.51
N GLU A 282 2.55 -19.04 -19.65
CA GLU A 282 2.83 -17.64 -19.98
C GLU A 282 3.37 -16.89 -18.76
N VAL A 283 2.73 -17.07 -17.59
CA VAL A 283 3.19 -16.41 -16.36
C VAL A 283 4.55 -16.93 -15.91
N ARG A 284 4.84 -18.23 -16.11
CA ARG A 284 6.15 -18.83 -15.78
C ARG A 284 7.31 -18.26 -16.59
N LYS A 285 7.05 -17.68 -17.77
CA LYS A 285 8.07 -16.94 -18.54
C LYS A 285 8.43 -15.60 -17.90
N ILE A 286 7.51 -15.02 -17.10
CA ILE A 286 7.73 -13.77 -16.38
C ILE A 286 8.38 -14.08 -15.03
N ALA A 287 7.78 -14.99 -14.25
CA ALA A 287 8.30 -15.43 -12.96
C ALA A 287 7.79 -16.84 -12.63
N ASP A 288 8.64 -17.65 -12.01
CA ASP A 288 8.22 -18.93 -11.43
C ASP A 288 7.65 -18.70 -10.01
N LEU A 289 6.34 -18.81 -9.91
CA LEU A 289 5.61 -18.57 -8.67
C LEU A 289 5.30 -19.85 -7.86
N ARG A 290 5.69 -21.03 -8.37
CA ARG A 290 5.49 -22.31 -7.68
C ARG A 290 6.19 -22.36 -6.32
N PRO A 291 7.41 -21.82 -6.14
CA PRO A 291 8.04 -21.74 -4.82
C PRO A 291 7.29 -20.83 -3.84
N GLU A 292 6.44 -19.92 -4.34
CA GLU A 292 5.54 -19.07 -3.55
C GLU A 292 4.11 -19.69 -3.42
N GLY A 293 3.92 -20.93 -3.85
CA GLY A 293 2.63 -21.64 -3.82
C GLY A 293 1.57 -21.06 -4.76
N ASN A 294 1.97 -20.34 -5.82
CA ASN A 294 1.10 -19.60 -6.73
C ASN A 294 0.12 -18.66 -5.99
N ARG A 295 0.53 -18.14 -4.84
CA ARG A 295 -0.26 -17.22 -4.00
C ARG A 295 -0.20 -15.80 -4.56
N PHE A 296 -1.04 -14.94 -4.01
CA PHE A 296 -0.94 -13.50 -4.24
C PHE A 296 0.42 -12.99 -3.72
N VAL A 297 1.25 -12.49 -4.61
CA VAL A 297 2.61 -12.07 -4.29
C VAL A 297 3.05 -10.92 -5.20
N ARG A 298 4.00 -10.11 -4.74
CA ARG A 298 4.60 -9.05 -5.54
C ARG A 298 6.06 -9.33 -5.79
N LEU A 299 6.45 -9.34 -7.05
CA LEU A 299 7.85 -9.34 -7.46
C LEU A 299 8.35 -7.89 -7.48
N LEU A 300 9.33 -7.62 -6.68
CA LEU A 300 10.08 -6.36 -6.66
C LEU A 300 11.33 -6.56 -7.52
N GLU A 301 11.49 -5.75 -8.55
CA GLU A 301 12.60 -5.84 -9.50
C GLU A 301 13.21 -4.46 -9.71
N ARG A 302 14.51 -4.32 -9.42
CA ARG A 302 15.28 -3.11 -9.69
C ARG A 302 15.77 -3.09 -11.13
N ASP A 303 16.05 -1.89 -11.64
CA ASP A 303 16.63 -1.72 -12.98
C ASP A 303 17.99 -2.43 -13.15
N ASN A 304 18.71 -2.72 -12.06
CA ASN A 304 19.96 -3.49 -12.06
C ASN A 304 19.76 -5.02 -12.11
N GLY A 305 18.51 -5.49 -12.09
CA GLY A 305 18.15 -6.92 -12.17
C GLY A 305 18.01 -7.63 -10.81
N GLU A 306 18.28 -6.97 -9.70
CA GLU A 306 18.01 -7.53 -8.36
C GLU A 306 16.52 -7.71 -8.14
N LYS A 307 16.13 -8.86 -7.55
CA LYS A 307 14.74 -9.27 -7.38
C LYS A 307 14.48 -9.84 -6.00
N THR A 308 13.29 -9.57 -5.48
CA THR A 308 12.78 -10.22 -4.28
C THR A 308 11.26 -10.27 -4.31
N PHE A 309 10.68 -11.10 -3.44
CA PHE A 309 9.24 -11.17 -3.28
C PHE A 309 8.76 -10.43 -2.03
N LEU A 310 7.70 -9.65 -2.18
CA LEU A 310 6.91 -9.09 -1.09
C LEU A 310 5.59 -9.85 -1.02
N ARG A 311 5.29 -10.42 0.15
CA ARG A 311 4.20 -11.37 0.36
C ARG A 311 3.04 -10.74 1.11
N ILE A 312 1.89 -11.40 1.07
CA ILE A 312 0.80 -11.24 2.03
C ILE A 312 0.80 -12.43 2.99
N PHE A 313 0.16 -12.28 4.13
CA PHE A 313 0.29 -13.20 5.26
C PHE A 313 -1.04 -13.85 5.65
N ASP A 314 -0.98 -15.00 6.31
CA ASP A 314 -2.15 -15.75 6.77
C ASP A 314 -2.58 -15.28 8.19
N ASP A 315 -2.64 -13.98 8.37
CA ASP A 315 -3.13 -13.34 9.59
C ASP A 315 -4.30 -12.39 9.31
N ILE A 316 -4.89 -11.82 10.35
CA ILE A 316 -6.05 -10.91 10.23
C ILE A 316 -5.72 -9.68 9.39
N GLN A 317 -4.48 -9.19 9.46
CA GLN A 317 -4.04 -7.98 8.75
C GLN A 317 -3.73 -8.25 7.27
N ARG A 318 -3.36 -9.46 6.91
CA ARG A 318 -3.01 -9.97 5.56
C ARG A 318 -1.96 -9.17 4.81
N PHE A 319 -2.12 -7.88 4.64
CA PHE A 319 -1.20 -7.02 3.89
C PHE A 319 0.08 -6.72 4.68
N PRO A 320 1.23 -6.56 3.97
CA PRO A 320 2.47 -6.16 4.62
C PRO A 320 2.37 -4.74 5.19
N PHE A 321 2.98 -4.54 6.36
CA PHE A 321 3.21 -3.24 6.96
C PHE A 321 4.55 -2.66 6.52
N GLU A 322 4.89 -1.50 7.05
CA GLU A 322 6.16 -0.83 6.78
C GLU A 322 7.36 -1.74 7.08
N THR A 323 7.29 -2.54 8.13
CA THR A 323 8.36 -3.46 8.51
C THR A 323 8.69 -4.46 7.42
N GLU A 324 7.68 -5.17 6.89
CA GLU A 324 7.88 -6.20 5.87
C GLU A 324 8.21 -5.59 4.50
N ILE A 325 7.62 -4.44 4.16
CA ILE A 325 7.94 -3.74 2.92
C ILE A 325 9.40 -3.25 2.95
N SER A 326 9.81 -2.63 4.06
CA SER A 326 11.19 -2.16 4.23
C SER A 326 12.19 -3.31 4.32
N ALA A 327 11.81 -4.45 4.90
CA ALA A 327 12.61 -5.67 4.88
C ALA A 327 12.84 -6.21 3.45
N ALA A 328 11.77 -6.21 2.63
CA ALA A 328 11.90 -6.60 1.22
C ALA A 328 12.77 -5.60 0.43
N PHE A 329 12.63 -4.30 0.67
CA PHE A 329 13.48 -3.28 0.05
C PHE A 329 14.94 -3.38 0.51
N LYS A 330 15.17 -3.67 1.80
CA LYS A 330 16.50 -3.89 2.36
C LYS A 330 17.23 -5.02 1.62
N ARG A 331 16.54 -6.12 1.31
CA ARG A 331 17.07 -7.25 0.55
C ARG A 331 17.58 -6.87 -0.85
N LEU A 332 17.04 -5.79 -1.42
CA LEU A 332 17.44 -5.29 -2.75
C LEU A 332 18.64 -4.32 -2.72
N VAL A 333 19.03 -3.80 -1.54
CA VAL A 333 20.02 -2.71 -1.47
C VAL A 333 21.22 -3.02 -0.57
N MET A 334 21.17 -4.11 0.19
CA MET A 334 22.25 -4.52 1.07
C MET A 334 22.20 -6.02 1.38
N GLU A 335 23.32 -6.56 1.79
CA GLU A 335 23.40 -7.90 2.37
C GLU A 335 22.58 -7.96 3.68
N LEU A 336 21.85 -9.04 3.82
CA LEU A 336 21.03 -9.25 5.02
C LEU A 336 21.83 -9.99 6.10
N PRO A 337 21.55 -9.73 7.38
CA PRO A 337 22.13 -10.53 8.45
C PRO A 337 21.80 -12.01 8.27
N LEU A 338 22.82 -12.85 8.36
CA LEU A 338 22.71 -14.30 8.19
C LEU A 338 22.61 -14.99 9.55
N VAL A 339 21.52 -15.74 9.74
CA VAL A 339 21.24 -16.49 10.96
C VAL A 339 21.61 -17.96 10.75
N GLY A 340 22.60 -18.44 11.47
CA GLY A 340 23.08 -19.83 11.44
C GLY A 340 22.39 -20.68 12.50
N PHE A 341 21.57 -21.66 12.09
CA PHE A 341 20.99 -22.65 13.00
C PHE A 341 21.94 -23.82 13.20
N VAL A 342 22.32 -24.06 14.43
CA VAL A 342 23.20 -25.17 14.78
C VAL A 342 22.49 -26.50 14.56
N LYS A 343 23.23 -27.46 13.99
CA LYS A 343 22.78 -28.82 13.66
C LYS A 343 23.86 -29.84 14.04
N GLY A 344 23.43 -30.97 14.57
CA GLY A 344 24.31 -32.08 14.88
C GLY A 344 24.10 -32.68 16.27
N HIS A 345 23.46 -31.99 17.19
CA HIS A 345 23.27 -32.39 18.58
C HIS A 345 21.79 -32.62 18.94
N GLY A 346 20.95 -32.90 17.97
CA GLY A 346 19.50 -33.12 18.14
C GLY A 346 18.68 -31.84 18.35
N GLU A 347 19.22 -30.73 17.90
CA GLU A 347 18.57 -29.43 17.89
C GLU A 347 17.28 -29.44 17.06
N ARG A 348 16.47 -28.43 17.27
CA ARG A 348 15.29 -28.17 16.47
C ARG A 348 15.68 -27.69 15.09
N ASP A 349 15.10 -28.30 14.07
CA ASP A 349 15.42 -28.09 12.66
C ASP A 349 14.75 -26.82 12.12
N CYS A 350 15.48 -26.00 11.37
CA CYS A 350 14.96 -24.78 10.75
C CYS A 350 14.29 -25.02 9.39
N ILE A 351 14.39 -26.23 8.83
CA ILE A 351 13.81 -26.59 7.52
C ILE A 351 12.60 -27.50 7.70
N ARG A 352 12.63 -28.42 8.64
CA ARG A 352 11.59 -29.42 8.84
C ARG A 352 10.29 -28.82 9.39
N GLU A 353 9.18 -29.20 8.80
CA GLU A 353 7.84 -28.88 9.30
C GLU A 353 7.45 -29.84 10.41
N GLY A 354 7.57 -29.41 11.65
CA GLY A 354 7.18 -30.16 12.84
C GLY A 354 6.71 -29.24 13.94
N ASP A 355 5.91 -29.78 14.87
CA ASP A 355 5.30 -29.01 15.97
C ASP A 355 6.34 -28.30 16.87
N ARG A 356 7.57 -28.82 16.87
CA ARG A 356 8.68 -28.30 17.68
C ARG A 356 9.85 -27.76 16.87
N ASP A 357 9.76 -27.77 15.55
CA ASP A 357 10.80 -27.31 14.67
C ASP A 357 10.68 -25.80 14.38
N TYR A 358 11.76 -25.21 13.90
CA TYR A 358 11.85 -23.76 13.68
C TYR A 358 11.60 -23.33 12.21
N ASN A 359 11.02 -24.23 11.36
CA ASN A 359 10.65 -23.89 10.00
C ASN A 359 9.78 -22.62 9.92
N ARG A 360 8.75 -22.55 10.78
CA ARG A 360 7.84 -21.40 10.83
C ARG A 360 8.57 -20.10 11.19
N PHE A 361 9.54 -20.19 12.11
CA PHE A 361 10.35 -19.03 12.49
C PHE A 361 11.37 -18.64 11.41
N ALA A 362 11.99 -19.63 10.75
CA ALA A 362 13.05 -19.38 9.78
C ALA A 362 12.53 -18.98 8.40
N GLN A 363 11.64 -19.78 7.78
CA GLN A 363 11.35 -19.69 6.36
C GLN A 363 9.88 -19.75 5.96
N ASP A 364 8.95 -19.90 6.87
CA ASP A 364 7.52 -20.01 6.52
C ASP A 364 7.03 -18.71 5.89
N LYS A 365 6.85 -18.73 4.57
CA LYS A 365 6.52 -17.55 3.76
C LYS A 365 5.16 -16.92 4.09
N PRO A 366 4.10 -17.69 4.37
CA PRO A 366 2.82 -17.17 4.85
C PRO A 366 2.84 -16.56 6.25
N PHE A 367 3.85 -16.88 7.05
CA PHE A 367 3.98 -16.37 8.40
C PHE A 367 4.75 -15.04 8.43
N ARG A 368 4.07 -13.96 8.83
CA ARG A 368 4.61 -12.59 8.85
C ARG A 368 5.97 -12.49 9.55
N TYR A 369 6.12 -13.14 10.70
CA TYR A 369 7.26 -13.00 11.58
C TYR A 369 8.40 -13.99 11.29
N SER A 370 8.36 -14.70 10.16
CA SER A 370 9.50 -15.52 9.74
C SER A 370 10.69 -14.64 9.35
N LEU A 371 11.90 -15.14 9.56
CA LEU A 371 13.16 -14.41 9.28
C LEU A 371 13.20 -13.90 7.84
N VAL A 372 12.77 -14.73 6.86
CA VAL A 372 12.75 -14.36 5.45
C VAL A 372 11.83 -13.18 5.12
N ASN A 373 10.81 -12.92 5.94
CA ASN A 373 9.90 -11.80 5.79
C ASN A 373 10.33 -10.57 6.61
N GLN A 374 11.25 -10.75 7.58
CA GLN A 374 11.73 -9.71 8.48
C GLN A 374 13.13 -9.16 8.09
N GLY A 375 13.62 -9.51 6.92
CA GLY A 375 14.90 -8.98 6.41
C GLY A 375 16.13 -9.66 6.96
N PHE A 376 16.04 -10.97 7.21
CA PHE A 376 17.14 -11.86 7.55
C PHE A 376 17.23 -13.00 6.55
N ASP A 377 18.44 -13.54 6.38
CA ASP A 377 18.65 -14.82 5.72
C ASP A 377 19.03 -15.88 6.77
N PHE A 378 18.91 -17.15 6.42
CA PHE A 378 19.25 -18.22 7.34
C PHE A 378 20.03 -19.32 6.63
N THR A 379 20.80 -20.07 7.42
CA THR A 379 21.57 -21.22 6.98
C THR A 379 21.68 -22.24 8.11
N GLU A 380 21.99 -23.49 7.79
CA GLU A 380 22.40 -24.49 8.76
C GLU A 380 23.91 -24.39 9.00
N VAL A 381 24.32 -24.56 10.25
CA VAL A 381 25.73 -24.52 10.69
C VAL A 381 26.02 -25.74 11.54
N THR A 382 27.16 -26.39 11.32
CA THR A 382 27.69 -27.42 12.23
C THR A 382 28.84 -26.85 13.01
N LEU A 383 29.05 -27.35 14.25
CA LEU A 383 30.11 -26.88 15.12
C LEU A 383 31.41 -27.65 14.94
N ASP A 384 31.45 -28.74 14.18
CA ASP A 384 32.61 -29.53 13.84
C ASP A 384 33.68 -28.77 13.04
N LYS A 385 33.29 -27.65 12.44
CA LYS A 385 34.13 -26.74 11.65
C LYS A 385 34.06 -25.32 12.20
N PRO A 386 35.07 -24.47 11.91
CA PRO A 386 34.97 -23.05 12.20
C PRO A 386 33.70 -22.43 11.59
N ILE A 387 32.98 -21.68 12.38
CA ILE A 387 31.75 -20.99 11.95
C ILE A 387 32.11 -19.93 10.90
N PRO A 388 31.49 -19.92 9.71
CA PRO A 388 31.79 -18.96 8.66
C PRO A 388 31.69 -17.50 9.15
N GLU A 389 32.54 -16.63 8.59
CA GLU A 389 32.60 -15.21 9.02
C GLU A 389 31.32 -14.45 8.68
N GLN A 390 30.64 -14.84 7.61
CA GLN A 390 29.37 -14.23 7.17
C GLN A 390 28.18 -14.52 8.08
N VAL A 391 28.32 -15.44 9.06
CA VAL A 391 27.23 -15.74 9.98
C VAL A 391 27.25 -14.72 11.12
N ASP A 392 26.20 -13.88 11.19
CA ASP A 392 26.07 -12.81 12.17
C ASP A 392 25.47 -13.25 13.49
N ILE A 393 24.55 -14.23 13.43
CA ILE A 393 23.82 -14.73 14.61
C ILE A 393 23.81 -16.25 14.57
N ILE A 394 24.20 -16.89 15.67
CA ILE A 394 24.06 -18.34 15.86
C ILE A 394 22.83 -18.62 16.71
N VAL A 395 22.00 -19.56 16.27
CA VAL A 395 20.84 -20.07 17.02
C VAL A 395 21.15 -21.50 17.48
N ILE A 396 21.15 -21.71 18.78
CA ILE A 396 21.24 -23.03 19.41
C ILE A 396 19.86 -23.35 19.99
N ALA A 397 19.15 -24.27 19.35
CA ALA A 397 17.75 -24.52 19.61
C ALA A 397 17.55 -25.92 20.24
N ASP A 398 17.48 -26.00 21.57
CA ASP A 398 17.22 -27.23 22.34
C ASP A 398 18.23 -28.33 22.04
N MET A 399 19.53 -28.02 22.20
CA MET A 399 20.63 -28.98 22.07
C MET A 399 20.45 -30.15 23.06
N ARG A 400 20.52 -31.40 22.57
CA ARG A 400 20.19 -32.59 23.32
C ARG A 400 21.43 -33.44 23.71
N THR A 401 22.50 -33.32 22.97
CA THR A 401 23.78 -33.97 23.26
C THR A 401 24.86 -32.94 23.54
N PRO A 402 25.81 -33.20 24.43
CA PRO A 402 26.87 -32.26 24.76
C PRO A 402 27.82 -32.07 23.57
N MET A 403 28.36 -30.86 23.44
CA MET A 403 29.40 -30.52 22.46
C MET A 403 30.71 -31.22 22.82
N THR A 404 31.46 -31.62 21.82
CA THR A 404 32.87 -32.04 21.98
C THR A 404 33.76 -30.84 22.34
N VAL A 405 34.99 -31.10 22.80
CA VAL A 405 35.97 -30.05 23.12
C VAL A 405 36.28 -29.18 21.85
N GLY A 406 36.37 -29.81 20.67
CA GLY A 406 36.61 -29.09 19.42
C GLY A 406 35.45 -28.19 19.00
N GLU A 407 34.23 -28.67 19.12
CA GLU A 407 33.01 -27.91 18.79
C GLU A 407 32.85 -26.72 19.73
N ARG A 408 33.12 -26.92 21.03
CA ARG A 408 33.13 -25.84 21.99
C ARG A 408 34.19 -24.79 21.65
N ALA A 409 35.41 -25.20 21.26
CA ALA A 409 36.44 -24.26 20.83
C ALA A 409 36.03 -23.43 19.60
N ASN A 410 35.34 -24.03 18.62
CA ASN A 410 34.80 -23.31 17.46
C ASN A 410 33.74 -22.31 17.87
N LEU A 411 32.84 -22.64 18.79
CA LEU A 411 31.82 -21.71 19.30
C LEU A 411 32.48 -20.60 20.14
N ASP A 412 33.45 -20.91 21.00
CA ASP A 412 34.17 -19.91 21.78
C ASP A 412 34.94 -18.93 20.87
N ALA A 413 35.53 -19.41 19.77
CA ALA A 413 36.17 -18.57 18.76
C ALA A 413 35.17 -17.63 18.06
N TYR A 414 33.95 -18.12 17.76
CA TYR A 414 32.88 -17.29 17.21
C TYR A 414 32.46 -16.19 18.19
N ILE A 415 32.30 -16.52 19.48
CA ILE A 415 31.98 -15.56 20.54
C ILE A 415 33.10 -14.53 20.71
N ALA A 416 34.35 -14.97 20.71
CA ALA A 416 35.52 -14.12 20.89
C ALA A 416 35.67 -13.06 19.78
N ARG A 417 35.22 -13.36 18.54
CA ARG A 417 35.18 -12.38 17.44
C ARG A 417 33.97 -11.44 17.48
N GLY A 418 33.11 -11.53 18.50
CA GLY A 418 31.93 -10.68 18.68
C GLY A 418 30.64 -11.22 18.04
N GLY A 419 30.57 -12.52 17.78
CA GLY A 419 29.36 -13.17 17.23
C GLY A 419 28.19 -13.16 18.22
N ASN A 420 26.99 -13.01 17.69
CA ASN A 420 25.75 -12.97 18.49
C ASN A 420 25.15 -14.36 18.65
N LEU A 421 24.63 -14.66 19.83
CA LEU A 421 24.00 -15.93 20.14
C LEU A 421 22.56 -15.78 20.57
N LEU A 422 21.71 -16.67 20.05
CA LEU A 422 20.34 -16.92 20.53
C LEU A 422 20.30 -18.38 21.02
N ILE A 423 20.18 -18.58 22.33
CA ILE A 423 20.07 -19.90 22.92
C ILE A 423 18.64 -20.10 23.42
N ALA A 424 17.97 -21.10 22.89
CA ALA A 424 16.64 -21.50 23.32
C ALA A 424 16.70 -22.94 23.86
N GLY A 425 16.45 -23.11 25.16
CA GLY A 425 16.43 -24.40 25.83
C GLY A 425 15.07 -24.72 26.43
N GLU A 426 14.68 -25.99 26.43
CA GLU A 426 13.51 -26.44 27.16
C GLU A 426 13.95 -26.99 28.54
N PRO A 427 13.29 -26.59 29.66
CA PRO A 427 13.52 -27.20 30.95
C PRO A 427 13.06 -28.66 30.87
N ARG A 428 13.98 -29.59 31.00
CA ARG A 428 13.67 -31.02 31.06
C ARG A 428 13.19 -31.36 32.47
N ARG A 429 12.03 -32.02 32.55
CA ARG A 429 11.60 -32.62 33.85
C ARG A 429 12.51 -33.79 34.15
N GLN A 430 12.90 -33.93 35.39
CA GLN A 430 13.78 -35.00 35.88
C GLN A 430 13.27 -36.42 35.53
N GLU A 431 11.96 -36.58 35.40
CA GLU A 431 11.28 -37.80 35.01
C GLU A 431 11.64 -38.33 33.60
N PHE A 432 12.20 -37.49 32.74
CA PHE A 432 12.62 -37.86 31.36
C PHE A 432 14.15 -38.00 31.23
N MET A 433 14.87 -37.98 32.33
CA MET A 433 16.33 -38.08 32.32
C MET A 433 16.83 -39.49 32.70
N ASN A 434 15.93 -40.50 32.83
CA ASN A 434 16.27 -41.91 33.05
C ASN A 434 16.23 -42.72 31.78
#